data_9d7c7edb58940ffe7622dd6f7c300896
#
_entry.id   9d7c7edb58940ffe7622dd6f7c300896
#
_cell.length_a   1.000
_cell.length_b   1.000
_cell.length_c   1.000
_cell.angle_alpha   90.00
_cell.angle_beta   90.00
_cell.angle_gamma   90.00
#
_symmetry.space_group_name_H-M   'P 1'
#
loop_
_entity.id
_entity.type
_entity.pdbx_description
1 polymer ?
#
loop_
_entity_poly.entity_id
_entity_poly.type
_entity_poly.pdbx_seq_one_letter_code
_entity_poly.pdbx_strand_id
1 'polypeptide(L)'
;MDIRLIPLTEVTGSDARAWQRLAADALAPNMCLDPRFLLPARSRADAHEVRVLVAQDGDTWLGALAVTTKRVAPRLPVRAVTTGGEFMTSQCDRHHPLLRRDRAPEALDALLRGAPTVGLPGLALLRRFPAEGPLADVLDEVAARRRMRVHVRSRDVGAWAPREAFEVVPVPAPVDGVVVDPPLSTGHLRTDDARNVRRVARGLARELGGPLELQDESDDPAAVDRFVALQAAGWKGDPARGGAALGLDPADERWFRDMVDAFRRDGDLDALRLTAGGETIWAGFHVRSGGGWFGLLDAYDERFRRFSPGSVGRLAAMTYLLGTTDAPFVDPGFGSHYAVGARLWPAARPQVDLLVAARGPAAHAVLRAVPLARRLGVAA
;
A
#
# COMPACT_ATOMS: atom_id res chain seq x y z
N MET A 1 -0.73 28.13 9.58
CA MET A 1 -0.56 26.87 8.82
C MET A 1 -0.51 27.20 7.34
N ASP A 2 0.59 26.92 6.71
CA ASP A 2 0.86 27.24 5.32
C ASP A 2 0.57 26.03 4.43
N ILE A 3 0.14 26.31 3.19
CA ILE A 3 -0.13 25.27 2.19
C ILE A 3 0.88 25.42 1.06
N ARG A 4 1.53 24.31 0.74
CA ARG A 4 2.46 24.24 -0.39
C ARG A 4 2.02 23.13 -1.35
N LEU A 5 2.30 23.33 -2.62
CA LEU A 5 2.14 22.32 -3.66
C LEU A 5 3.49 22.11 -4.33
N ILE A 6 4.10 20.96 -4.11
CA ILE A 6 5.46 20.67 -4.52
C ILE A 6 5.41 19.59 -5.61
N PRO A 7 5.88 19.86 -6.84
CA PRO A 7 6.10 18.81 -7.82
C PRO A 7 7.02 17.72 -7.23
N LEU A 8 6.73 16.45 -7.49
CA LEU A 8 7.52 15.34 -6.93
C LEU A 8 9.02 15.47 -7.29
N THR A 9 9.30 16.00 -8.48
CA THR A 9 10.65 16.23 -8.98
C THR A 9 11.40 17.37 -8.28
N GLU A 10 10.68 18.27 -7.58
CA GLU A 10 11.24 19.45 -6.92
C GLU A 10 11.35 19.29 -5.39
N VAL A 11 10.98 18.13 -4.85
CA VAL A 11 11.12 17.83 -3.42
C VAL A 11 12.59 17.89 -3.02
N THR A 12 12.92 18.79 -2.10
CA THR A 12 14.28 18.97 -1.57
C THR A 12 14.64 17.95 -0.50
N GLY A 13 15.92 17.87 -0.12
CA GLY A 13 16.35 17.01 0.98
C GLY A 13 15.76 17.41 2.34
N SER A 14 15.49 18.71 2.59
CA SER A 14 14.79 19.18 3.78
C SER A 14 13.32 18.77 3.78
N ASP A 15 12.65 18.90 2.63
CA ASP A 15 11.27 18.43 2.47
C ASP A 15 11.17 16.91 2.70
N ALA A 16 12.09 16.12 2.13
CA ALA A 16 12.12 14.67 2.30
C ALA A 16 12.26 14.27 3.78
N ARG A 17 13.14 14.95 4.54
CA ARG A 17 13.27 14.69 5.98
C ARG A 17 12.04 15.09 6.79
N ALA A 18 11.39 16.21 6.45
CA ALA A 18 10.15 16.63 7.11
C ALA A 18 9.01 15.63 6.80
N TRP A 19 8.96 15.17 5.56
CA TRP A 19 8.00 14.16 5.12
C TRP A 19 8.22 12.80 5.82
N GLN A 20 9.47 12.35 5.96
CA GLN A 20 9.78 11.10 6.66
C GLN A 20 9.37 11.17 8.15
N ARG A 21 9.61 12.31 8.83
CA ARG A 21 9.10 12.51 10.20
C ARG A 21 7.58 12.44 10.27
N LEU A 22 6.88 13.03 9.29
CA LEU A 22 5.42 12.94 9.21
C LEU A 22 4.95 11.49 8.98
N ALA A 23 5.62 10.74 8.09
CA ALA A 23 5.28 9.34 7.82
C ALA A 23 5.44 8.45 9.07
N ALA A 24 6.48 8.70 9.89
CA ALA A 24 6.72 7.98 11.13
C ALA A 24 5.66 8.25 12.22
N ASP A 25 5.10 9.50 12.27
CA ASP A 25 4.13 9.94 13.28
C ASP A 25 2.71 10.10 12.72
N ALA A 26 2.40 9.46 11.61
CA ALA A 26 1.09 9.58 10.97
C ALA A 26 -0.02 8.91 11.80
N LEU A 27 -1.20 9.54 11.82
CA LEU A 27 -2.42 8.98 12.43
C LEU A 27 -2.78 7.63 11.84
N ALA A 28 -2.67 7.50 10.52
CA ALA A 28 -2.85 6.27 9.77
C ALA A 28 -1.63 6.06 8.86
N PRO A 29 -0.85 5.00 9.06
CA PRO A 29 0.29 4.69 8.23
C PRO A 29 -0.10 4.46 6.77
N ASN A 30 0.74 4.97 5.85
CA ASN A 30 0.54 4.81 4.41
C ASN A 30 1.89 4.70 3.70
N MET A 31 2.32 3.48 3.43
CA MET A 31 3.55 3.17 2.72
C MET A 31 3.61 3.83 1.33
N CYS A 32 2.49 3.88 0.61
CA CYS A 32 2.42 4.49 -0.73
C CYS A 32 2.65 6.02 -0.70
N LEU A 33 2.57 6.65 0.46
CA LEU A 33 2.85 8.06 0.68
C LEU A 33 4.08 8.28 1.59
N ASP A 34 4.88 7.24 1.79
CA ASP A 34 6.21 7.36 2.41
C ASP A 34 7.17 7.95 1.36
N PRO A 35 8.04 8.92 1.72
CA PRO A 35 9.00 9.48 0.77
C PRO A 35 9.94 8.44 0.17
N ARG A 36 10.27 7.35 0.90
CA ARG A 36 11.09 6.25 0.39
C ARG A 36 10.42 5.44 -0.72
N PHE A 37 9.09 5.46 -0.77
CA PHE A 37 8.31 4.85 -1.85
C PHE A 37 8.15 5.81 -3.04
N LEU A 38 7.78 7.08 -2.79
CA LEU A 38 7.42 8.03 -3.84
C LEU A 38 8.61 8.73 -4.49
N LEU A 39 9.66 9.11 -3.74
CA LEU A 39 10.78 9.84 -4.31
C LEU A 39 11.57 9.05 -5.38
N PRO A 40 11.74 7.74 -5.28
CA PRO A 40 12.30 6.93 -6.37
C PRO A 40 11.53 7.04 -7.69
N ALA A 41 10.22 7.31 -7.65
CA ALA A 41 9.39 7.45 -8.85
C ALA A 41 9.57 8.78 -9.60
N ARG A 42 10.36 9.74 -9.07
CA ARG A 42 10.51 11.08 -9.67
C ARG A 42 11.06 11.08 -11.10
N SER A 43 11.77 10.05 -11.51
CA SER A 43 12.31 9.89 -12.86
C SER A 43 11.36 9.20 -13.83
N ARG A 44 10.20 8.75 -13.38
CA ARG A 44 9.24 8.01 -14.19
C ARG A 44 8.29 8.95 -14.92
N ALA A 45 8.00 8.63 -16.18
CA ALA A 45 7.08 9.42 -17.01
C ALA A 45 5.65 9.43 -16.44
N ASP A 46 5.17 8.29 -15.93
CA ASP A 46 3.83 8.14 -15.34
C ASP A 46 3.67 8.81 -13.96
N ALA A 47 4.77 9.24 -13.34
CA ALA A 47 4.78 9.97 -12.08
C ALA A 47 4.98 11.49 -12.23
N HIS A 48 5.22 12.01 -13.43
CA HIS A 48 5.50 13.43 -13.66
C HIS A 48 4.34 14.35 -13.25
N GLU A 49 3.11 13.88 -13.33
CA GLU A 49 1.93 14.65 -12.91
C GLU A 49 1.73 14.72 -11.39
N VAL A 50 2.46 13.88 -10.63
CA VAL A 50 2.30 13.77 -9.19
C VAL A 50 2.90 14.99 -8.49
N ARG A 51 2.10 15.62 -7.64
CA ARG A 51 2.51 16.72 -6.76
C ARG A 51 2.17 16.38 -5.33
N VAL A 52 2.95 16.87 -4.40
CA VAL A 52 2.69 16.70 -2.97
C VAL A 52 2.05 17.98 -2.44
N LEU A 53 0.79 17.88 -2.04
CA LEU A 53 0.09 18.94 -1.33
C LEU A 53 0.44 18.82 0.15
N VAL A 54 1.00 19.87 0.74
CA VAL A 54 1.55 19.90 2.10
C VAL A 54 0.85 20.94 2.94
N ALA A 55 0.45 20.57 4.14
CA ALA A 55 0.07 21.49 5.21
C ALA A 55 1.19 21.52 6.25
N GLN A 56 1.77 22.70 6.52
CA GLN A 56 2.92 22.85 7.41
C GLN A 56 2.77 24.00 8.40
N ASP A 57 3.52 23.93 9.49
CA ASP A 57 3.68 24.99 10.48
C ASP A 57 5.18 25.23 10.67
N GLY A 58 5.71 26.34 10.15
CA GLY A 58 7.14 26.52 9.95
C GLY A 58 7.72 25.38 9.08
N ASP A 59 8.77 24.73 9.57
CA ASP A 59 9.42 23.59 8.88
C ASP A 59 8.81 22.22 9.19
N THR A 60 7.74 22.20 9.99
CA THR A 60 7.09 20.94 10.39
C THR A 60 5.91 20.63 9.47
N TRP A 61 5.97 19.51 8.79
CA TRP A 61 4.85 18.99 8.02
C TRP A 61 3.80 18.39 8.95
N LEU A 62 2.58 18.86 8.84
CA LEU A 62 1.43 18.39 9.61
C LEU A 62 0.52 17.49 8.79
N GLY A 63 0.53 17.67 7.48
CA GLY A 63 -0.21 16.83 6.55
C GLY A 63 0.43 16.80 5.18
N ALA A 64 0.34 15.65 4.50
CA ALA A 64 0.79 15.48 3.13
C ALA A 64 -0.20 14.62 2.33
N LEU A 65 -0.39 14.94 1.06
CA LEU A 65 -1.24 14.21 0.16
C LEU A 65 -0.65 14.23 -1.26
N ALA A 66 -0.39 13.07 -1.84
CA ALA A 66 -0.01 12.96 -3.24
C ALA A 66 -1.24 13.20 -4.13
N VAL A 67 -1.14 14.15 -5.04
CA VAL A 67 -2.27 14.61 -5.84
C VAL A 67 -1.93 14.76 -7.32
N THR A 68 -2.93 14.53 -8.13
CA THR A 68 -3.00 14.94 -9.54
C THR A 68 -4.31 15.68 -9.78
N THR A 69 -4.60 16.09 -11.02
CA THR A 69 -5.86 16.76 -11.35
C THR A 69 -6.54 16.06 -12.52
N LYS A 70 -7.75 15.57 -12.31
CA LYS A 70 -8.54 14.87 -13.35
C LYS A 70 -9.93 15.48 -13.54
N ARG A 71 -10.53 15.26 -14.71
CA ARG A 71 -11.96 15.53 -14.90
C ARG A 71 -12.78 14.53 -14.08
N VAL A 72 -13.84 15.00 -13.42
CA VAL A 72 -14.74 14.15 -12.61
C VAL A 72 -15.48 13.13 -13.48
N ALA A 73 -15.84 13.54 -14.69
CA ALA A 73 -16.41 12.69 -15.73
C ALA A 73 -15.95 13.18 -17.11
N PRO A 74 -15.83 12.30 -18.12
CA PRO A 74 -15.31 12.65 -19.45
C PRO A 74 -16.05 13.80 -20.14
N ARG A 75 -17.37 13.89 -19.93
CA ARG A 75 -18.25 14.88 -20.56
C ARG A 75 -18.49 16.14 -19.73
N LEU A 76 -18.00 16.19 -18.50
CA LEU A 76 -18.15 17.36 -17.63
C LEU A 76 -16.86 18.17 -17.61
N PRO A 77 -16.91 19.52 -17.78
CA PRO A 77 -15.73 20.38 -17.72
C PRO A 77 -15.23 20.60 -16.29
N VAL A 78 -15.72 19.80 -15.33
CA VAL A 78 -15.37 19.93 -13.91
C VAL A 78 -14.15 19.08 -13.60
N ARG A 79 -13.15 19.73 -13.00
CA ARG A 79 -11.94 19.10 -12.52
C ARG A 79 -11.99 18.91 -10.99
N ALA A 80 -11.35 17.86 -10.53
CA ALA A 80 -11.11 17.59 -9.12
C ALA A 80 -9.62 17.34 -8.88
N VAL A 81 -9.15 17.70 -7.71
CA VAL A 81 -7.92 17.11 -7.15
C VAL A 81 -8.19 15.65 -6.91
N THR A 82 -7.31 14.77 -7.36
CA THR A 82 -7.45 13.33 -7.10
C THR A 82 -6.18 12.77 -6.49
N THR A 83 -6.34 11.83 -5.55
CA THR A 83 -5.26 11.04 -4.99
C THR A 83 -4.87 9.85 -5.89
N GLY A 84 -5.52 9.69 -7.03
CA GLY A 84 -5.16 8.74 -8.08
C GLY A 84 -4.53 9.46 -9.26
N GLY A 85 -3.57 8.83 -9.90
CA GLY A 85 -2.93 9.21 -11.15
C GLY A 85 -2.51 7.94 -11.85
N GLU A 86 -1.75 8.00 -12.94
CA GLU A 86 -1.30 6.81 -13.65
C GLU A 86 -0.43 5.95 -12.72
N PHE A 87 0.67 6.51 -12.22
CA PHE A 87 1.56 5.86 -11.26
C PHE A 87 0.84 5.43 -9.99
N MET A 88 0.09 6.34 -9.35
CA MET A 88 -0.62 6.05 -8.10
C MET A 88 -1.69 4.96 -8.26
N THR A 89 -2.28 4.80 -9.43
CA THR A 89 -3.30 3.77 -9.65
C THR A 89 -2.67 2.40 -9.93
N SER A 90 -1.51 2.35 -10.57
CA SER A 90 -0.80 1.12 -10.92
C SER A 90 0.04 0.57 -9.77
N GLN A 91 0.68 1.43 -8.99
CA GLN A 91 1.66 1.04 -7.98
C GLN A 91 1.17 1.15 -6.52
N CYS A 92 0.02 1.79 -6.29
CA CYS A 92 -0.48 2.05 -4.94
C CYS A 92 -1.87 1.46 -4.72
N ASP A 93 -2.07 0.86 -3.56
CA ASP A 93 -3.38 0.42 -3.07
C ASP A 93 -3.93 1.31 -1.94
N ARG A 94 -3.14 2.31 -1.50
CA ARG A 94 -3.48 3.28 -0.46
C ARG A 94 -3.28 4.71 -0.96
N HIS A 95 -4.31 5.53 -0.82
CA HIS A 95 -4.31 6.88 -1.38
C HIS A 95 -4.72 7.94 -0.36
N HIS A 96 -4.85 7.57 0.93
CA HIS A 96 -5.22 8.51 1.97
C HIS A 96 -4.03 9.40 2.39
N PRO A 97 -4.28 10.61 2.96
CA PRO A 97 -3.22 11.49 3.41
C PRO A 97 -2.43 10.91 4.59
N LEU A 98 -1.18 11.33 4.73
CA LEU A 98 -0.48 11.33 6.01
C LEU A 98 -0.93 12.57 6.78
N LEU A 99 -1.39 12.37 8.00
CA LEU A 99 -1.76 13.45 8.91
C LEU A 99 -1.05 13.22 10.24
N ARG A 100 -0.34 14.20 10.74
CA ARG A 100 0.30 14.14 12.04
C ARG A 100 -0.75 13.84 13.12
N ARG A 101 -0.46 12.87 13.97
CA ARG A 101 -1.43 12.27 14.90
C ARG A 101 -2.08 13.29 15.82
N ASP A 102 -1.29 14.18 16.42
CA ASP A 102 -1.74 15.19 17.39
C ASP A 102 -2.49 16.39 16.76
N ARG A 103 -2.39 16.57 15.43
CA ARG A 103 -2.94 17.71 14.70
C ARG A 103 -3.75 17.29 13.45
N ALA A 104 -4.27 16.05 13.42
CA ALA A 104 -4.88 15.48 12.23
C ALA A 104 -6.12 16.25 11.72
N PRO A 105 -7.08 16.70 12.57
CA PRO A 105 -8.21 17.46 12.09
C PRO A 105 -7.84 18.80 11.45
N GLU A 106 -6.88 19.53 12.02
CA GLU A 106 -6.42 20.80 11.47
C GLU A 106 -5.65 20.58 10.16
N ALA A 107 -4.80 19.55 10.10
CA ALA A 107 -4.03 19.22 8.91
C ALA A 107 -4.95 18.82 7.75
N LEU A 108 -5.98 17.99 7.99
CA LEU A 108 -6.94 17.61 6.95
C LEU A 108 -7.78 18.80 6.47
N ASP A 109 -8.26 19.64 7.39
CA ASP A 109 -8.98 20.89 7.04
C ASP A 109 -8.11 21.78 6.15
N ALA A 110 -6.83 21.96 6.52
CA ALA A 110 -5.88 22.77 5.79
C ALA A 110 -5.60 22.21 4.38
N LEU A 111 -5.36 20.88 4.23
CA LEU A 111 -5.16 20.26 2.94
C LEU A 111 -6.38 20.43 2.02
N LEU A 112 -7.59 20.13 2.51
CA LEU A 112 -8.80 20.18 1.69
C LEU A 112 -9.19 21.60 1.30
N ARG A 113 -9.18 22.53 2.26
CA ARG A 113 -9.61 23.92 2.03
C ARG A 113 -8.51 24.82 1.50
N GLY A 114 -7.26 24.46 1.73
CA GLY A 114 -6.10 25.17 1.24
C GLY A 114 -5.72 24.82 -0.21
N ALA A 115 -6.14 23.68 -0.74
CA ALA A 115 -5.85 23.30 -2.12
C ALA A 115 -6.15 24.41 -3.17
N PRO A 116 -7.26 25.16 -3.10
CA PRO A 116 -7.51 26.25 -4.03
C PRO A 116 -6.55 27.44 -3.91
N THR A 117 -5.91 27.65 -2.77
CA THR A 117 -4.95 28.77 -2.59
C THR A 117 -3.64 28.53 -3.34
N VAL A 118 -3.38 27.29 -3.73
CA VAL A 118 -2.21 26.88 -4.54
C VAL A 118 -2.61 26.44 -5.95
N GLY A 119 -3.77 26.93 -6.44
CA GLY A 119 -4.22 26.74 -7.82
C GLY A 119 -4.90 25.38 -8.11
N LEU A 120 -5.25 24.62 -7.09
CA LEU A 120 -5.96 23.36 -7.26
C LEU A 120 -7.49 23.54 -7.17
N PRO A 121 -8.30 22.63 -7.77
CA PRO A 121 -9.76 22.65 -7.60
C PRO A 121 -10.21 22.52 -6.15
N GLY A 122 -11.34 23.15 -5.79
CA GLY A 122 -11.99 23.00 -4.48
C GLY A 122 -12.83 21.74 -4.33
N LEU A 123 -12.84 20.87 -5.34
CA LEU A 123 -13.44 19.54 -5.34
C LEU A 123 -12.32 18.51 -5.28
N ALA A 124 -12.39 17.56 -4.33
CA ALA A 124 -11.42 16.50 -4.17
C ALA A 124 -12.06 15.13 -4.42
N LEU A 125 -11.35 14.27 -5.15
CA LEU A 125 -11.63 12.85 -5.30
C LEU A 125 -10.60 12.06 -4.50
N LEU A 126 -10.95 11.69 -3.28
CA LEU A 126 -10.12 10.86 -2.41
C LEU A 126 -10.39 9.38 -2.75
N ARG A 127 -9.39 8.70 -3.29
CA ARG A 127 -9.53 7.30 -3.68
C ARG A 127 -9.05 6.39 -2.55
N ARG A 128 -9.66 5.20 -2.46
CA ARG A 128 -9.30 4.16 -1.48
C ARG A 128 -9.06 4.73 -0.07
N PHE A 129 -9.90 5.69 0.31
CA PHE A 129 -9.87 6.27 1.64
C PHE A 129 -10.44 5.26 2.64
N PRO A 130 -9.88 5.13 3.86
CA PRO A 130 -10.45 4.27 4.89
C PRO A 130 -11.91 4.64 5.15
N ALA A 131 -12.81 3.64 5.17
CA ALA A 131 -14.22 3.85 5.40
C ALA A 131 -14.58 3.90 6.90
N GLU A 132 -13.64 3.51 7.75
CA GLU A 132 -13.77 3.44 9.22
C GLU A 132 -12.41 3.67 9.89
N GLY A 133 -12.44 3.86 11.21
CA GLY A 133 -11.26 4.11 12.03
C GLY A 133 -10.83 5.58 12.08
N PRO A 134 -9.71 5.88 12.75
CA PRO A 134 -9.36 7.25 13.15
C PRO A 134 -9.33 8.28 12.01
N LEU A 135 -8.96 7.87 10.80
CA LEU A 135 -8.91 8.79 9.66
C LEU A 135 -10.30 9.10 9.10
N ALA A 136 -11.23 8.13 9.13
CA ALA A 136 -12.62 8.35 8.77
C ALA A 136 -13.29 9.29 9.79
N ASP A 137 -13.05 9.08 11.09
CA ASP A 137 -13.56 9.93 12.16
C ASP A 137 -13.08 11.39 12.00
N VAL A 138 -11.81 11.59 11.67
CA VAL A 138 -11.24 12.93 11.38
C VAL A 138 -11.92 13.57 10.17
N LEU A 139 -12.19 12.81 9.11
CA LEU A 139 -12.89 13.35 7.94
C LEU A 139 -14.32 13.77 8.29
N ASP A 140 -15.04 12.94 9.03
CA ASP A 140 -16.41 13.22 9.45
C ASP A 140 -16.49 14.47 10.37
N GLU A 141 -15.55 14.59 11.32
CA GLU A 141 -15.43 15.79 12.18
C GLU A 141 -15.20 17.05 11.34
N VAL A 142 -14.20 17.01 10.45
CA VAL A 142 -13.86 18.17 9.60
C VAL A 142 -15.01 18.51 8.66
N ALA A 143 -15.63 17.52 8.05
CA ALA A 143 -16.76 17.72 7.14
C ALA A 143 -17.96 18.34 7.86
N ALA A 144 -18.29 17.88 9.05
CA ALA A 144 -19.36 18.45 9.87
C ALA A 144 -19.06 19.89 10.29
N ARG A 145 -17.87 20.16 10.87
CA ARG A 145 -17.43 21.47 11.33
C ARG A 145 -17.43 22.50 10.22
N ARG A 146 -17.04 22.09 9.00
CA ARG A 146 -16.92 22.98 7.82
C ARG A 146 -18.12 22.93 6.88
N ARG A 147 -19.15 22.12 7.20
CA ARG A 147 -20.33 21.91 6.34
C ARG A 147 -19.94 21.47 4.94
N MET A 148 -18.88 20.63 4.83
CA MET A 148 -18.47 20.06 3.56
C MET A 148 -19.48 19.03 3.11
N ARG A 149 -19.67 18.91 1.79
CA ARG A 149 -20.43 17.80 1.24
C ARG A 149 -19.50 16.67 0.86
N VAL A 150 -19.82 15.48 1.34
CA VAL A 150 -19.11 14.25 1.02
C VAL A 150 -20.06 13.29 0.31
N HIS A 151 -19.60 12.68 -0.77
CA HIS A 151 -20.36 11.70 -1.54
C HIS A 151 -19.51 10.46 -1.78
N VAL A 152 -20.02 9.29 -1.36
CA VAL A 152 -19.39 7.99 -1.61
C VAL A 152 -19.66 7.58 -3.06
N ARG A 153 -18.60 7.44 -3.85
CA ARG A 153 -18.67 6.98 -5.25
C ARG A 153 -18.66 5.47 -5.37
N SER A 154 -17.74 4.83 -4.68
CA SER A 154 -17.56 3.37 -4.69
C SER A 154 -17.11 2.88 -3.32
N ARG A 155 -17.29 1.61 -3.08
CA ARG A 155 -16.81 0.89 -1.90
C ARG A 155 -15.95 -0.27 -2.37
N ASP A 156 -14.88 -0.54 -1.65
CA ASP A 156 -13.98 -1.66 -1.87
C ASP A 156 -13.50 -2.21 -0.53
N VAL A 157 -12.82 -3.34 -0.56
CA VAL A 157 -12.31 -4.00 0.64
C VAL A 157 -10.89 -4.48 0.37
N GLY A 158 -9.94 -4.09 1.21
CA GLY A 158 -8.58 -4.61 1.21
C GLY A 158 -8.41 -5.75 2.21
N ALA A 159 -7.50 -6.65 1.96
CA ALA A 159 -7.07 -7.64 2.93
C ALA A 159 -6.32 -6.96 4.08
N TRP A 160 -6.42 -7.52 5.30
CA TRP A 160 -5.89 -6.90 6.49
C TRP A 160 -5.51 -7.93 7.55
N ALA A 161 -4.36 -7.77 8.17
CA ALA A 161 -3.90 -8.62 9.27
C ALA A 161 -3.52 -7.76 10.48
N PRO A 162 -4.49 -7.29 11.28
CA PRO A 162 -4.22 -6.65 12.55
C PRO A 162 -3.72 -7.70 13.55
N ARG A 163 -2.75 -7.32 14.38
CA ARG A 163 -2.10 -8.22 15.33
C ARG A 163 -3.08 -8.90 16.27
N GLU A 164 -4.09 -8.18 16.74
CA GLU A 164 -5.11 -8.70 17.67
C GLU A 164 -6.03 -9.76 17.05
N ALA A 165 -6.16 -9.80 15.72
CA ALA A 165 -6.95 -10.81 15.01
C ALA A 165 -6.09 -11.98 14.49
N PHE A 166 -4.77 -11.93 14.73
CA PHE A 166 -3.83 -12.92 14.27
C PHE A 166 -3.30 -13.74 15.45
N GLU A 167 -3.29 -15.07 15.33
CA GLU A 167 -2.64 -15.93 16.31
C GLU A 167 -1.11 -15.78 16.17
N VAL A 168 -0.52 -14.93 17.00
CA VAL A 168 0.94 -14.77 17.02
C VAL A 168 1.58 -16.00 17.65
N VAL A 169 2.27 -16.80 16.83
CA VAL A 169 3.04 -17.94 17.29
C VAL A 169 4.52 -17.55 17.43
N PRO A 170 5.23 -18.09 18.43
CA PRO A 170 6.66 -17.84 18.55
C PRO A 170 7.41 -18.35 17.32
N VAL A 171 8.26 -17.49 16.76
CA VAL A 171 9.19 -17.85 15.69
C VAL A 171 10.53 -18.20 16.33
N PRO A 172 11.15 -19.36 16.02
CA PRO A 172 12.49 -19.66 16.46
C PRO A 172 13.47 -18.59 16.03
N ALA A 173 14.46 -18.30 16.88
CA ALA A 173 15.52 -17.38 16.48
C ALA A 173 16.22 -17.92 15.21
N PRO A 174 16.40 -17.07 14.17
CA PRO A 174 17.10 -17.48 12.98
C PRO A 174 18.54 -17.91 13.31
N VAL A 175 19.01 -18.97 12.67
CA VAL A 175 20.44 -19.34 12.70
C VAL A 175 21.00 -18.98 11.32
N ASP A 176 21.99 -18.12 11.28
CA ASP A 176 22.57 -17.55 10.05
C ASP A 176 21.50 -16.97 9.10
N GLY A 177 20.49 -16.29 9.68
CA GLY A 177 19.38 -15.70 8.92
C GLY A 177 18.31 -16.69 8.45
N VAL A 178 18.36 -17.97 8.88
CA VAL A 178 17.45 -19.04 8.42
C VAL A 178 16.59 -19.56 9.57
N VAL A 179 15.28 -19.65 9.32
CA VAL A 179 14.31 -20.35 10.17
C VAL A 179 13.91 -21.65 9.49
N VAL A 180 14.35 -22.80 10.04
CA VAL A 180 14.02 -24.13 9.52
C VAL A 180 12.62 -24.53 10.02
N ASP A 181 11.81 -25.11 9.14
CA ASP A 181 10.40 -25.44 9.36
C ASP A 181 9.62 -24.25 9.99
N PRO A 182 9.59 -23.09 9.29
CA PRO A 182 8.97 -21.88 9.84
C PRO A 182 7.54 -22.16 10.26
N PRO A 183 7.12 -21.69 11.44
CA PRO A 183 5.76 -21.88 11.89
C PRO A 183 4.79 -21.18 10.93
N LEU A 184 3.63 -21.77 10.73
CA LEU A 184 2.55 -21.20 9.94
C LEU A 184 1.38 -20.94 10.87
N SER A 185 1.17 -19.69 11.26
CA SER A 185 0.00 -19.31 12.04
C SER A 185 -1.26 -19.53 11.24
N THR A 186 -2.12 -20.40 11.69
CA THR A 186 -3.33 -20.81 10.98
C THR A 186 -4.59 -20.75 11.85
N GLY A 187 -4.49 -20.29 13.11
CA GLY A 187 -5.62 -20.24 14.04
C GLY A 187 -6.76 -19.32 13.58
N HIS A 188 -6.44 -18.28 12.83
CA HIS A 188 -7.43 -17.35 12.24
C HIS A 188 -8.09 -17.90 10.97
N LEU A 189 -7.57 -18.98 10.37
CA LEU A 189 -8.11 -19.56 9.15
C LEU A 189 -9.30 -20.49 9.46
N ARG A 190 -10.18 -20.64 8.47
CA ARG A 190 -11.18 -21.71 8.51
C ARG A 190 -10.48 -23.08 8.59
N THR A 191 -11.09 -24.03 9.29
CA THR A 191 -10.49 -25.37 9.55
C THR A 191 -9.98 -26.06 8.28
N ASP A 192 -10.73 -25.99 7.18
CA ASP A 192 -10.34 -26.64 5.93
C ASP A 192 -9.17 -25.91 5.25
N ASP A 193 -9.14 -24.56 5.30
CA ASP A 193 -8.04 -23.76 4.77
C ASP A 193 -6.77 -24.01 5.58
N ALA A 194 -6.85 -24.04 6.91
CA ALA A 194 -5.75 -24.35 7.81
C ALA A 194 -5.18 -25.75 7.54
N ARG A 195 -6.06 -26.76 7.42
CA ARG A 195 -5.66 -28.13 7.08
C ARG A 195 -4.98 -28.20 5.70
N ASN A 196 -5.54 -27.49 4.73
CA ASN A 196 -5.00 -27.46 3.37
C ASN A 196 -3.60 -26.83 3.33
N VAL A 197 -3.41 -25.66 3.96
CA VAL A 197 -2.10 -24.98 4.02
C VAL A 197 -1.04 -25.91 4.63
N ARG A 198 -1.33 -26.53 5.78
CA ARG A 198 -0.40 -27.47 6.43
C ARG A 198 -0.11 -28.70 5.55
N ARG A 199 -1.10 -29.20 4.80
CA ARG A 199 -0.94 -30.32 3.89
C ARG A 199 -0.03 -29.97 2.71
N VAL A 200 -0.25 -28.81 2.07
CA VAL A 200 0.55 -28.40 0.91
C VAL A 200 1.98 -28.03 1.31
N ALA A 201 2.19 -27.41 2.50
CA ALA A 201 3.51 -27.14 3.05
C ALA A 201 4.33 -28.44 3.25
N ARG A 202 3.74 -29.45 3.89
CA ARG A 202 4.37 -30.77 4.02
C ARG A 202 4.57 -31.45 2.66
N GLY A 203 3.69 -31.21 1.69
CA GLY A 203 3.81 -31.68 0.32
C GLY A 203 5.04 -31.12 -0.38
N LEU A 204 5.28 -29.80 -0.25
CA LEU A 204 6.47 -29.13 -0.77
C LEU A 204 7.75 -29.72 -0.18
N ALA A 205 7.85 -29.81 1.14
CA ALA A 205 9.02 -30.37 1.83
C ALA A 205 9.35 -31.77 1.34
N ARG A 206 8.34 -32.65 1.18
CA ARG A 206 8.53 -34.02 0.68
C ARG A 206 8.93 -34.07 -0.79
N GLU A 207 8.32 -33.24 -1.63
CA GLU A 207 8.61 -33.18 -3.07
C GLU A 207 10.06 -32.78 -3.33
N LEU A 208 10.58 -31.85 -2.51
CA LEU A 208 11.91 -31.29 -2.65
C LEU A 208 12.97 -31.96 -1.78
N GLY A 209 12.57 -32.96 -0.98
CA GLY A 209 13.51 -33.79 -0.19
C GLY A 209 14.18 -33.04 0.97
N GLY A 210 13.60 -31.94 1.46
CA GLY A 210 14.16 -31.17 2.57
C GLY A 210 13.09 -30.36 3.34
N PRO A 211 13.40 -29.87 4.55
CA PRO A 211 12.51 -29.01 5.29
C PRO A 211 12.23 -27.72 4.54
N LEU A 212 11.16 -27.03 4.91
CA LEU A 212 10.96 -25.63 4.50
C LEU A 212 11.95 -24.76 5.28
N GLU A 213 12.56 -23.80 4.61
CA GLU A 213 13.47 -22.84 5.21
C GLU A 213 13.05 -21.44 4.81
N LEU A 214 12.78 -20.58 5.80
CA LEU A 214 12.55 -19.15 5.57
C LEU A 214 13.85 -18.39 5.81
N GLN A 215 14.35 -17.77 4.78
CA GLN A 215 15.60 -17.02 4.79
C GLN A 215 15.30 -15.53 4.77
N ASP A 216 15.92 -14.79 5.69
CA ASP A 216 15.92 -13.34 5.70
C ASP A 216 17.12 -12.85 4.87
N GLU A 217 16.83 -12.21 3.75
CA GLU A 217 17.80 -11.66 2.79
C GLU A 217 17.77 -10.12 2.79
N SER A 218 17.28 -9.50 3.85
CA SER A 218 17.07 -8.05 3.91
C SER A 218 18.34 -7.25 3.69
N ASP A 219 19.49 -7.76 4.16
CA ASP A 219 20.80 -7.14 4.01
C ASP A 219 21.55 -7.56 2.73
N ASP A 220 21.03 -8.54 1.98
CA ASP A 220 21.67 -9.02 0.76
C ASP A 220 21.22 -8.18 -0.46
N PRO A 221 22.11 -7.40 -1.08
CA PRO A 221 21.76 -6.62 -2.27
C PRO A 221 21.36 -7.48 -3.47
N ALA A 222 21.82 -8.75 -3.55
CA ALA A 222 21.45 -9.68 -4.61
C ALA A 222 20.03 -10.26 -4.48
N ALA A 223 19.33 -10.03 -3.35
CA ALA A 223 17.95 -10.48 -3.16
C ALA A 223 17.01 -9.95 -4.24
N VAL A 224 17.20 -8.70 -4.68
CA VAL A 224 16.39 -8.10 -5.75
C VAL A 224 16.62 -8.80 -7.09
N ASP A 225 17.86 -9.14 -7.44
CA ASP A 225 18.17 -9.83 -8.69
C ASP A 225 17.52 -11.23 -8.72
N ARG A 226 17.63 -11.97 -7.63
CA ARG A 226 16.97 -13.29 -7.50
C ARG A 226 15.45 -13.18 -7.61
N PHE A 227 14.86 -12.16 -7.00
CA PHE A 227 13.42 -11.92 -7.06
C PHE A 227 12.96 -11.56 -8.48
N VAL A 228 13.64 -10.66 -9.17
CA VAL A 228 13.32 -10.28 -10.56
C VAL A 228 13.41 -11.49 -11.48
N ALA A 229 14.46 -12.32 -11.32
CA ALA A 229 14.61 -13.55 -12.08
C ALA A 229 13.47 -14.56 -11.81
N LEU A 230 13.10 -14.75 -10.53
CA LEU A 230 11.99 -15.63 -10.14
C LEU A 230 10.65 -15.14 -10.70
N GLN A 231 10.41 -13.83 -10.65
CA GLN A 231 9.19 -13.22 -11.17
C GLN A 231 9.09 -13.36 -12.69
N ALA A 232 10.20 -13.17 -13.41
CA ALA A 232 10.28 -13.28 -14.86
C ALA A 232 10.13 -14.73 -15.36
N ALA A 233 10.55 -15.73 -14.58
CA ALA A 233 10.44 -17.13 -14.93
C ALA A 233 8.98 -17.68 -14.89
N GLY A 234 8.07 -16.98 -14.19
CA GLY A 234 6.67 -17.38 -14.04
C GLY A 234 5.73 -16.64 -15.01
N TRP A 235 4.41 -16.83 -14.81
CA TRP A 235 3.36 -16.19 -15.62
C TRP A 235 3.46 -14.66 -15.62
N LYS A 236 4.03 -14.08 -14.56
CA LYS A 236 4.22 -12.63 -14.45
C LYS A 236 5.20 -12.08 -15.49
N GLY A 237 6.13 -12.92 -15.96
CA GLY A 237 7.07 -12.57 -17.04
C GLY A 237 6.48 -12.66 -18.45
N ASP A 238 5.25 -13.14 -18.59
CA ASP A 238 4.58 -13.30 -19.90
C ASP A 238 3.45 -12.27 -20.09
N PRO A 239 3.67 -11.20 -20.88
CA PRO A 239 2.65 -10.19 -21.15
C PRO A 239 1.39 -10.76 -21.82
N ALA A 240 1.50 -11.86 -22.60
CA ALA A 240 0.36 -12.49 -23.26
C ALA A 240 -0.60 -13.14 -22.23
N ARG A 241 -0.08 -13.48 -21.05
CA ARG A 241 -0.87 -13.99 -19.91
C ARG A 241 -1.31 -12.88 -18.94
N GLY A 242 -1.14 -11.61 -19.31
CA GLY A 242 -1.41 -10.46 -18.45
C GLY A 242 -0.34 -10.25 -17.37
N GLY A 243 0.87 -10.76 -17.60
CA GLY A 243 2.00 -10.60 -16.69
C GLY A 243 2.49 -9.16 -16.64
N ALA A 244 2.98 -8.76 -15.47
CA ALA A 244 3.54 -7.44 -15.17
C ALA A 244 4.78 -7.61 -14.26
N ALA A 245 5.73 -8.45 -14.69
CA ALA A 245 6.99 -8.59 -13.98
C ALA A 245 7.82 -7.31 -14.08
N LEU A 246 8.55 -6.96 -13.02
CA LEU A 246 9.40 -5.75 -12.98
C LEU A 246 10.39 -5.68 -14.16
N GLY A 247 10.98 -6.83 -14.54
CA GLY A 247 11.92 -6.89 -15.66
C GLY A 247 11.32 -6.63 -17.05
N LEU A 248 9.98 -6.47 -17.17
CA LEU A 248 9.32 -6.11 -18.44
C LEU A 248 9.40 -4.61 -18.72
N ASP A 249 9.54 -3.79 -17.68
CA ASP A 249 9.71 -2.34 -17.79
C ASP A 249 10.94 -1.89 -16.97
N PRO A 250 12.00 -1.40 -17.62
CA PRO A 250 13.19 -0.92 -16.92
C PRO A 250 12.91 0.23 -15.94
N ALA A 251 11.83 0.99 -16.13
CA ALA A 251 11.45 2.06 -15.21
C ALA A 251 10.81 1.49 -13.93
N ASP A 252 10.00 0.42 -14.03
CA ASP A 252 9.46 -0.31 -12.89
C ASP A 252 10.57 -0.96 -12.07
N GLU A 253 11.49 -1.65 -12.74
CA GLU A 253 12.62 -2.33 -12.09
C GLU A 253 13.51 -1.32 -11.34
N ARG A 254 13.89 -0.22 -11.98
CA ARG A 254 14.73 0.82 -11.38
C ARG A 254 14.05 1.44 -10.17
N TRP A 255 12.79 1.84 -10.31
CA TRP A 255 12.01 2.39 -9.21
C TRP A 255 11.95 1.42 -8.03
N PHE A 256 11.70 0.12 -8.29
CA PHE A 256 11.63 -0.89 -7.24
C PHE A 256 12.97 -1.05 -6.52
N ARG A 257 14.09 -1.10 -7.26
CA ARG A 257 15.44 -1.18 -6.68
C ARG A 257 15.75 0.02 -5.78
N ASP A 258 15.53 1.22 -6.29
CA ASP A 258 15.80 2.46 -5.55
C ASP A 258 14.92 2.55 -4.28
N MET A 259 13.68 2.10 -4.35
CA MET A 259 12.77 2.04 -3.21
C MET A 259 13.25 1.01 -2.17
N VAL A 260 13.55 -0.21 -2.58
CA VAL A 260 14.06 -1.27 -1.71
C VAL A 260 15.33 -0.81 -1.00
N ASP A 261 16.26 -0.18 -1.72
CA ASP A 261 17.48 0.35 -1.14
C ASP A 261 17.24 1.49 -0.14
N ALA A 262 16.20 2.31 -0.37
CA ALA A 262 15.83 3.36 0.57
C ALA A 262 15.32 2.78 1.90
N PHE A 263 14.46 1.77 1.87
CA PHE A 263 13.95 1.11 3.07
C PHE A 263 15.05 0.26 3.77
N ARG A 264 15.90 -0.42 2.99
CA ARG A 264 17.03 -1.20 3.54
C ARG A 264 17.98 -0.33 4.36
N ARG A 265 18.36 0.85 3.85
CA ARG A 265 19.27 1.78 4.58
C ARG A 265 18.74 2.19 5.95
N ASP A 266 17.44 2.22 6.13
CA ASP A 266 16.79 2.60 7.40
C ASP A 266 16.49 1.38 8.30
N GLY A 267 16.75 0.14 7.85
CA GLY A 267 16.42 -1.09 8.57
C GLY A 267 14.90 -1.39 8.58
N ASP A 268 14.17 -0.85 7.60
CA ASP A 268 12.72 -0.99 7.45
C ASP A 268 12.33 -1.87 6.25
N LEU A 269 13.20 -2.82 5.88
CA LEU A 269 13.00 -3.79 4.83
C LEU A 269 13.04 -5.22 5.38
N ASP A 270 12.09 -6.06 4.96
CA ASP A 270 12.19 -7.52 5.06
C ASP A 270 12.06 -8.14 3.65
N ALA A 271 13.16 -8.71 3.17
CA ALA A 271 13.22 -9.51 1.95
C ALA A 271 13.31 -10.98 2.34
N LEU A 272 12.19 -11.69 2.23
CA LEU A 272 12.04 -13.05 2.69
C LEU A 272 12.00 -14.03 1.52
N ARG A 273 12.77 -15.12 1.64
CA ARG A 273 12.78 -16.22 0.66
C ARG A 273 12.46 -17.55 1.32
N LEU A 274 11.48 -18.27 0.78
CA LEU A 274 11.14 -19.63 1.21
C LEU A 274 11.78 -20.63 0.26
N THR A 275 12.53 -21.57 0.83
CA THR A 275 13.21 -22.67 0.10
C THR A 275 12.84 -24.02 0.67
N ALA A 276 13.13 -25.09 -0.08
CA ALA A 276 13.22 -26.48 0.40
C ALA A 276 14.17 -27.25 -0.51
N GLY A 277 15.02 -28.13 0.05
CA GLY A 277 16.00 -28.88 -0.71
C GLY A 277 16.93 -28.04 -1.59
N GLY A 278 17.21 -26.80 -1.19
CA GLY A 278 18.01 -25.83 -1.96
C GLY A 278 17.27 -25.09 -3.08
N GLU A 279 16.01 -25.44 -3.37
CA GLU A 279 15.20 -24.80 -4.41
C GLU A 279 14.40 -23.63 -3.85
N THR A 280 14.38 -22.49 -4.55
CA THR A 280 13.52 -21.36 -4.19
C THR A 280 12.07 -21.63 -4.57
N ILE A 281 11.18 -21.56 -3.59
CA ILE A 281 9.75 -21.80 -3.76
C ILE A 281 8.98 -20.50 -3.92
N TRP A 282 9.33 -19.51 -3.11
CA TRP A 282 8.67 -18.21 -3.02
C TRP A 282 9.66 -17.15 -2.53
N ALA A 283 9.47 -15.91 -2.95
CA ALA A 283 10.13 -14.75 -2.40
C ALA A 283 9.16 -13.57 -2.31
N GLY A 284 9.32 -12.72 -1.29
CA GLY A 284 8.49 -11.55 -1.07
C GLY A 284 9.23 -10.44 -0.36
N PHE A 285 8.86 -9.21 -0.69
CA PHE A 285 9.41 -7.99 -0.14
C PHE A 285 8.35 -7.27 0.71
N HIS A 286 8.75 -6.86 1.89
CA HIS A 286 7.92 -6.15 2.85
C HIS A 286 8.67 -4.94 3.37
N VAL A 287 7.95 -3.84 3.62
CA VAL A 287 8.54 -2.62 4.17
C VAL A 287 7.79 -2.15 5.40
N ARG A 288 8.50 -1.50 6.32
CA ARG A 288 7.93 -0.90 7.52
C ARG A 288 7.75 0.60 7.32
N SER A 289 6.54 1.09 7.56
CA SER A 289 6.22 2.52 7.50
C SER A 289 5.19 2.85 8.58
N GLY A 290 5.44 3.91 9.39
CA GLY A 290 4.57 4.31 10.48
C GLY A 290 4.29 3.19 11.51
N GLY A 291 5.25 2.28 11.71
CA GLY A 291 5.20 1.18 12.66
C GLY A 291 4.51 -0.10 12.16
N GLY A 292 3.83 -0.10 11.01
CA GLY A 292 3.20 -1.28 10.41
C GLY A 292 3.99 -1.87 9.25
N TRP A 293 3.82 -3.16 8.98
CA TRP A 293 4.40 -3.84 7.83
C TRP A 293 3.47 -3.82 6.61
N PHE A 294 4.05 -3.64 5.44
CA PHE A 294 3.34 -3.59 4.16
C PHE A 294 4.02 -4.54 3.18
N GLY A 295 3.24 -5.45 2.59
CA GLY A 295 3.68 -6.26 1.46
C GLY A 295 3.81 -5.39 0.21
N LEU A 296 4.94 -5.50 -0.47
CA LEU A 296 5.21 -4.82 -1.73
C LEU A 296 4.86 -5.74 -2.90
N LEU A 297 5.69 -6.71 -3.11
CA LEU A 297 5.57 -7.69 -4.20
C LEU A 297 6.01 -9.06 -3.71
N ASP A 298 5.42 -10.09 -4.31
CA ASP A 298 5.88 -11.46 -4.14
C ASP A 298 5.89 -12.23 -5.47
N ALA A 299 6.68 -13.28 -5.53
CA ALA A 299 6.73 -14.23 -6.64
C ALA A 299 6.90 -15.65 -6.12
N TYR A 300 6.52 -16.62 -6.92
CA TYR A 300 6.72 -18.03 -6.60
C TYR A 300 7.07 -18.83 -7.85
N ASP A 301 7.74 -19.97 -7.67
CA ASP A 301 8.07 -20.89 -8.75
C ASP A 301 6.81 -21.67 -9.21
N GLU A 302 6.38 -21.44 -10.45
CA GLU A 302 5.20 -22.08 -11.04
C GLU A 302 5.31 -23.61 -11.15
N ARG A 303 6.52 -24.18 -11.14
CA ARG A 303 6.72 -25.64 -11.12
C ARG A 303 5.98 -26.27 -9.95
N PHE A 304 5.88 -25.54 -8.83
CA PHE A 304 5.26 -26.00 -7.59
C PHE A 304 3.83 -25.51 -7.38
N ARG A 305 3.17 -24.94 -8.40
CA ARG A 305 1.81 -24.32 -8.28
C ARG A 305 0.78 -25.23 -7.63
N ARG A 306 0.88 -26.57 -7.79
CA ARG A 306 -0.02 -27.55 -7.17
C ARG A 306 0.00 -27.54 -5.64
N PHE A 307 1.06 -27.00 -5.04
CA PHE A 307 1.25 -26.88 -3.59
C PHE A 307 0.94 -25.46 -3.09
N SER A 308 0.37 -24.59 -3.93
CA SER A 308 0.03 -23.20 -3.56
C SER A 308 1.18 -22.43 -2.87
N PRO A 309 2.39 -22.36 -3.48
CA PRO A 309 3.59 -21.82 -2.83
C PRO A 309 3.41 -20.36 -2.39
N GLY A 310 2.65 -19.54 -3.15
CA GLY A 310 2.31 -18.18 -2.75
C GLY A 310 1.51 -18.12 -1.44
N SER A 311 0.61 -19.05 -1.18
CA SER A 311 -0.13 -19.11 0.09
C SER A 311 0.76 -19.50 1.27
N VAL A 312 1.64 -20.49 1.07
CA VAL A 312 2.59 -20.94 2.10
C VAL A 312 3.59 -19.81 2.42
N GLY A 313 4.20 -19.22 1.39
CA GLY A 313 5.19 -18.15 1.57
C GLY A 313 4.63 -16.91 2.26
N ARG A 314 3.45 -16.44 1.82
CA ARG A 314 2.78 -15.28 2.45
C ARG A 314 2.43 -15.55 3.91
N LEU A 315 1.95 -16.74 4.23
CA LEU A 315 1.62 -17.11 5.61
C LEU A 315 2.86 -17.23 6.48
N ALA A 316 3.95 -17.81 5.95
CA ALA A 316 5.25 -17.86 6.62
C ALA A 316 5.78 -16.44 6.88
N ALA A 317 5.75 -15.57 5.87
CA ALA A 317 6.18 -14.18 6.02
C ALA A 317 5.35 -13.41 7.06
N MET A 318 4.02 -13.49 7.00
CA MET A 318 3.14 -12.84 7.98
C MET A 318 3.40 -13.36 9.40
N THR A 319 3.59 -14.68 9.56
CA THR A 319 3.91 -15.29 10.85
C THR A 319 5.26 -14.78 11.36
N TYR A 320 6.26 -14.70 10.48
CA TYR A 320 7.59 -14.17 10.80
C TYR A 320 7.51 -12.71 11.24
N LEU A 321 6.94 -11.84 10.43
CA LEU A 321 6.83 -10.40 10.69
C LEU A 321 6.12 -10.08 12.01
N LEU A 322 4.98 -10.71 12.28
CA LEU A 322 4.24 -10.51 13.52
C LEU A 322 4.85 -11.26 14.71
N GLY A 323 5.57 -12.35 14.49
CA GLY A 323 6.21 -13.15 15.54
C GLY A 323 7.55 -12.58 16.02
N THR A 324 8.26 -11.83 15.16
CA THR A 324 9.60 -11.27 15.45
C THR A 324 9.58 -9.78 15.78
N THR A 325 8.47 -9.07 15.50
CA THR A 325 8.34 -7.64 15.76
C THR A 325 7.12 -7.33 16.63
N ASP A 326 7.02 -6.11 17.12
CA ASP A 326 5.85 -5.55 17.82
C ASP A 326 4.86 -4.84 16.92
N ALA A 327 5.01 -4.98 15.60
CA ALA A 327 4.16 -4.29 14.62
C ALA A 327 2.67 -4.56 14.88
N PRO A 328 1.82 -3.52 14.85
CA PRO A 328 0.39 -3.66 15.13
C PRO A 328 -0.37 -4.36 14.00
N PHE A 329 0.20 -4.46 12.83
CA PHE A 329 -0.44 -5.09 11.67
C PHE A 329 0.56 -5.45 10.56
N VAL A 330 0.11 -6.34 9.68
CA VAL A 330 0.63 -6.52 8.32
C VAL A 330 -0.46 -6.19 7.32
N ASP A 331 -0.17 -5.30 6.37
CA ASP A 331 -1.01 -5.03 5.20
C ASP A 331 -0.41 -5.71 3.98
N PRO A 332 -1.07 -6.70 3.39
CA PRO A 332 -0.53 -7.45 2.26
C PRO A 332 -0.64 -6.74 0.89
N GLY A 333 -1.29 -5.57 0.83
CA GLY A 333 -1.50 -4.84 -0.42
C GLY A 333 -2.53 -5.48 -1.37
N PHE A 334 -3.44 -6.34 -0.89
CA PHE A 334 -4.42 -7.02 -1.73
C PHE A 334 -5.81 -6.39 -1.64
N GLY A 335 -6.36 -6.01 -2.80
CA GLY A 335 -7.76 -5.61 -2.93
C GLY A 335 -8.72 -6.79 -3.10
N SER A 336 -10.02 -6.49 -3.12
CA SER A 336 -11.11 -7.47 -3.26
C SER A 336 -11.05 -8.34 -4.53
N HIS A 337 -10.38 -7.86 -5.56
CA HIS A 337 -10.20 -8.59 -6.82
C HIS A 337 -9.35 -9.86 -6.68
N TYR A 338 -8.58 -10.00 -5.59
CA TYR A 338 -7.73 -11.16 -5.33
C TYR A 338 -8.34 -12.06 -4.24
N ALA A 339 -9.51 -12.63 -4.52
CA ALA A 339 -10.30 -13.41 -3.56
C ALA A 339 -9.54 -14.63 -2.96
N VAL A 340 -8.65 -15.26 -3.72
CA VAL A 340 -7.85 -16.40 -3.23
C VAL A 340 -6.85 -15.95 -2.17
N GLY A 341 -6.18 -14.83 -2.41
CA GLY A 341 -5.26 -14.24 -1.43
C GLY A 341 -5.99 -13.74 -0.17
N ALA A 342 -7.18 -13.16 -0.35
CA ALA A 342 -7.95 -12.61 0.75
C ALA A 342 -8.32 -13.62 1.84
N ARG A 343 -8.43 -14.93 1.52
CA ARG A 343 -8.74 -15.99 2.49
C ARG A 343 -7.64 -16.28 3.50
N LEU A 344 -6.41 -15.83 3.24
CA LEU A 344 -5.28 -16.02 4.14
C LEU A 344 -5.24 -15.01 5.29
N TRP A 345 -6.06 -13.95 5.22
CA TRP A 345 -5.97 -12.81 6.11
C TRP A 345 -7.12 -12.82 7.12
N PRO A 346 -6.85 -12.50 8.40
CA PRO A 346 -7.84 -12.60 9.47
C PRO A 346 -8.95 -11.55 9.36
N ALA A 347 -8.70 -10.44 8.68
CA ALA A 347 -9.61 -9.32 8.61
C ALA A 347 -9.64 -8.67 7.23
N ALA A 348 -10.57 -7.75 7.08
CA ALA A 348 -10.75 -6.93 5.91
C ALA A 348 -10.76 -5.45 6.30
N ARG A 349 -10.22 -4.59 5.45
CA ARG A 349 -10.19 -3.15 5.63
C ARG A 349 -11.10 -2.48 4.60
N PRO A 350 -12.26 -1.97 5.02
CA PRO A 350 -13.17 -1.26 4.13
C PRO A 350 -12.55 0.06 3.62
N GLN A 351 -12.72 0.32 2.34
CA GLN A 351 -12.24 1.51 1.66
C GLN A 351 -13.35 2.14 0.82
N VAL A 352 -13.27 3.44 0.60
CA VAL A 352 -14.21 4.20 -0.21
C VAL A 352 -13.52 5.18 -1.14
N ASP A 353 -14.08 5.37 -2.33
CA ASP A 353 -13.77 6.54 -3.14
C ASP A 353 -14.76 7.65 -2.79
N LEU A 354 -14.27 8.82 -2.43
CA LEU A 354 -15.06 9.94 -1.94
C LEU A 354 -14.91 11.15 -2.84
N LEU A 355 -16.02 11.79 -3.22
CA LEU A 355 -16.03 13.17 -3.70
C LEU A 355 -16.32 14.11 -2.52
N VAL A 356 -15.41 15.06 -2.29
CA VAL A 356 -15.50 16.04 -1.21
C VAL A 356 -15.55 17.45 -1.81
N ALA A 357 -16.65 18.16 -1.59
CA ALA A 357 -16.72 19.60 -1.89
C ALA A 357 -16.18 20.39 -0.70
N ALA A 358 -14.88 20.65 -0.73
CA ALA A 358 -14.19 21.30 0.37
C ALA A 358 -14.33 22.83 0.35
N ARG A 359 -14.38 23.46 -0.85
CA ARG A 359 -14.46 24.91 -0.99
C ARG A 359 -15.04 25.32 -2.34
N GLY A 360 -15.83 26.41 -2.31
CA GLY A 360 -16.36 27.07 -3.51
C GLY A 360 -17.74 26.58 -3.93
N PRO A 361 -18.58 27.49 -4.46
CA PRO A 361 -19.97 27.18 -4.84
C PRO A 361 -20.05 26.16 -5.96
N ALA A 362 -19.11 26.16 -6.91
CA ALA A 362 -19.08 25.22 -8.02
C ALA A 362 -18.88 23.78 -7.54
N ALA A 363 -17.96 23.53 -6.58
CA ALA A 363 -17.75 22.20 -5.99
C ALA A 363 -19.02 21.68 -5.30
N HIS A 364 -19.68 22.54 -4.52
CA HIS A 364 -20.96 22.19 -3.87
C HIS A 364 -22.09 21.96 -4.87
N ALA A 365 -22.16 22.72 -5.95
CA ALA A 365 -23.17 22.54 -7.01
C ALA A 365 -23.00 21.18 -7.71
N VAL A 366 -21.75 20.79 -8.00
CA VAL A 366 -21.46 19.47 -8.58
C VAL A 366 -21.98 18.34 -7.69
N LEU A 367 -21.68 18.36 -6.39
CA LEU A 367 -22.15 17.32 -5.51
C LEU A 367 -23.69 17.30 -5.32
N ARG A 368 -24.36 18.45 -5.47
CA ARG A 368 -25.82 18.47 -5.48
C ARG A 368 -26.39 17.82 -6.73
N ALA A 369 -25.70 17.90 -7.86
CA ALA A 369 -26.13 17.35 -9.13
C ALA A 369 -25.86 15.82 -9.28
N VAL A 370 -24.92 15.24 -8.50
CA VAL A 370 -24.54 13.83 -8.61
C VAL A 370 -25.75 12.86 -8.51
N PRO A 371 -26.67 12.99 -7.53
CA PRO A 371 -27.82 12.08 -7.46
C PRO A 371 -28.71 12.14 -8.68
N LEU A 372 -28.87 13.33 -9.27
CA LEU A 372 -29.68 13.52 -10.48
C LEU A 372 -28.95 12.92 -11.70
N ALA A 373 -27.66 13.15 -11.83
CA ALA A 373 -26.85 12.61 -12.92
C ALA A 373 -26.84 11.07 -12.93
N ARG A 374 -26.81 10.45 -11.76
CA ARG A 374 -26.96 8.98 -11.61
C ARG A 374 -28.33 8.48 -12.08
N ARG A 375 -29.42 9.17 -11.72
CA ARG A 375 -30.78 8.82 -12.17
C ARG A 375 -30.93 8.91 -13.69
N LEU A 376 -30.18 9.80 -14.33
CA LEU A 376 -30.20 10.02 -15.77
C LEU A 376 -29.15 9.16 -16.52
N GLY A 377 -28.41 8.28 -15.84
CA GLY A 377 -27.37 7.44 -16.46
C GLY A 377 -26.17 8.22 -17.03
N VAL A 378 -25.99 9.47 -16.62
CA VAL A 378 -24.92 10.37 -17.12
C VAL A 378 -23.64 10.28 -16.26
N ALA A 379 -23.73 9.76 -15.04
CA ALA A 379 -22.59 9.54 -14.13
C ALA A 379 -22.57 8.09 -13.64
N ALA A 380 -21.43 7.42 -13.82
CA ALA A 380 -21.13 6.13 -13.21
C ALA A 380 -20.54 6.34 -11.80
#